data_aaf3f8b5896fcdeca97686d593afd8f6
#
_entry.id   aaf3f8b5896fcdeca97686d593afd8f6
#
_cell.length_a   1.000
_cell.length_b   1.000
_cell.length_c   1.000
_cell.angle_alpha   90.00
_cell.angle_beta   90.00
_cell.angle_gamma   90.00
#
_symmetry.space_group_name_H-M   'P 1'
#
loop_
_entity.id
_entity.type
_entity.pdbx_description
1 polymer ?
#
loop_
_entity_poly.entity_id
_entity_poly.type
_entity_poly.pdbx_seq_one_letter_code
_entity_poly.pdbx_strand_id
1 'polypeptide(L)'
;KCTIRFAEDLPMVRIDPETGKCCKPSGAFYSKGMWALPLSLEFAGSCVIFFTREDLHLAPAPLEAGQELLSIKTGWSLRGIRSYRIGKRDFEIDELDKKPVPARLGDWTRSLGKDFSGDAEYSAEFECGGVVAECAGVLDLGEVRYACQVSLNGKDLGKSAWQPFSFPVKGLVKKGKNRLKIIVTNTLANQFVTTRVFDRYRENVIGPYHKIALNFEPDSMPSGLFGPVRIMRCPGSAK
;
A
#
# COMPACT_ATOMS: atom_id res chain seq x y z
N LYS A 1 -18.48 -5.06 -4.56
CA LYS A 1 -18.74 -4.46 -5.89
C LYS A 1 -20.16 -3.92 -5.90
N CYS A 2 -20.34 -2.71 -6.39
CA CYS A 2 -21.65 -2.07 -6.54
C CYS A 2 -21.68 -1.24 -7.83
N THR A 3 -22.88 -0.80 -8.22
CA THR A 3 -23.04 0.21 -9.27
C THR A 3 -23.73 1.42 -8.65
N ILE A 4 -23.07 2.57 -8.69
CA ILE A 4 -23.63 3.83 -8.22
C ILE A 4 -24.21 4.57 -9.42
N ARG A 5 -25.36 5.21 -9.23
CA ARG A 5 -26.02 6.01 -10.25
C ARG A 5 -26.09 7.47 -9.79
N PHE A 6 -25.84 8.36 -10.74
CA PHE A 6 -25.85 9.81 -10.51
C PHE A 6 -26.81 10.46 -11.50
N ALA A 7 -27.76 11.23 -11.01
CA ALA A 7 -28.69 12.02 -11.81
C ALA A 7 -28.00 13.35 -12.21
N GLU A 8 -26.99 13.24 -13.08
CA GLU A 8 -26.16 14.36 -13.53
C GLU A 8 -25.85 14.20 -15.01
N ASP A 9 -25.88 15.29 -15.78
CA ASP A 9 -25.63 15.28 -17.22
C ASP A 9 -24.23 15.74 -17.63
N LEU A 10 -23.45 16.24 -16.65
CA LEU A 10 -22.08 16.67 -16.87
C LEU A 10 -21.13 15.47 -17.02
N PRO A 11 -20.03 15.65 -17.76
CA PRO A 11 -18.97 14.64 -17.82
C PRO A 11 -18.45 14.25 -16.44
N MET A 12 -18.37 12.92 -16.21
CA MET A 12 -17.89 12.35 -14.96
C MET A 12 -16.37 12.23 -14.97
N VAL A 13 -15.73 12.65 -13.88
CA VAL A 13 -14.29 12.57 -13.66
C VAL A 13 -14.02 11.92 -12.32
N ARG A 14 -13.00 11.05 -12.26
CA ARG A 14 -12.47 10.46 -11.03
C ARG A 14 -11.15 11.13 -10.68
N ILE A 15 -10.98 11.49 -9.40
CA ILE A 15 -9.68 11.90 -8.85
C ILE A 15 -9.06 10.71 -8.13
N ASP A 16 -7.80 10.48 -8.39
CA ASP A 16 -6.95 9.65 -7.55
C ASP A 16 -6.56 10.45 -6.30
N PRO A 17 -7.01 10.07 -5.11
CA PRO A 17 -6.76 10.85 -3.89
C PRO A 17 -5.29 10.89 -3.47
N GLU A 18 -4.47 9.95 -3.95
CA GLU A 18 -3.04 9.89 -3.64
C GLU A 18 -2.21 10.86 -4.48
N THR A 19 -2.52 10.92 -5.77
CA THR A 19 -1.73 11.72 -6.72
C THR A 19 -2.41 13.02 -7.14
N GLY A 20 -3.69 13.19 -6.81
CA GLY A 20 -4.52 14.31 -7.28
C GLY A 20 -4.84 14.25 -8.79
N LYS A 21 -4.44 13.20 -9.49
CA LYS A 21 -4.65 13.09 -10.93
C LYS A 21 -6.10 12.79 -11.27
N CYS A 22 -6.59 13.50 -12.29
CA CYS A 22 -7.92 13.28 -12.83
C CYS A 22 -7.87 12.23 -13.96
N CYS A 23 -8.83 11.31 -13.99
CA CYS A 23 -8.97 10.32 -15.05
C CYS A 23 -10.45 10.06 -15.37
N LYS A 24 -10.73 9.45 -16.53
CA LYS A 24 -12.08 8.93 -16.82
C LYS A 24 -12.34 7.71 -15.95
N PRO A 25 -13.51 7.63 -15.27
CA PRO A 25 -13.86 6.44 -14.51
C PRO A 25 -14.01 5.21 -15.44
N SER A 26 -13.32 4.13 -15.13
CA SER A 26 -13.38 2.90 -15.91
C SER A 26 -14.80 2.29 -15.86
N GLY A 27 -15.34 1.89 -17.01
CA GLY A 27 -16.66 1.27 -17.12
C GLY A 27 -17.85 2.20 -16.86
N ALA A 28 -17.63 3.50 -16.63
CA ALA A 28 -18.74 4.45 -16.49
C ALA A 28 -19.46 4.64 -17.82
N PHE A 29 -20.80 4.69 -17.78
CA PHE A 29 -21.62 4.96 -18.96
C PHE A 29 -22.81 5.86 -18.61
N TYR A 30 -23.22 6.66 -19.59
CA TYR A 30 -24.38 7.55 -19.49
C TYR A 30 -25.57 6.95 -20.21
N SER A 31 -26.71 6.84 -19.54
CA SER A 31 -27.94 6.33 -20.14
C SER A 31 -29.17 6.87 -19.42
N LYS A 32 -30.19 7.22 -20.19
CA LYS A 32 -31.49 7.70 -19.67
C LYS A 32 -31.36 8.86 -18.66
N GLY A 33 -30.50 9.84 -18.94
CA GLY A 33 -30.32 11.00 -18.08
C GLY A 33 -29.50 10.72 -16.79
N MET A 34 -28.83 9.59 -16.71
CA MET A 34 -28.03 9.22 -15.52
C MET A 34 -26.69 8.60 -15.92
N TRP A 35 -25.68 8.91 -15.14
CA TRP A 35 -24.44 8.16 -15.12
C TRP A 35 -24.58 6.89 -14.29
N ALA A 36 -24.01 5.80 -14.75
CA ALA A 36 -23.83 4.58 -13.99
C ALA A 36 -22.33 4.25 -13.91
N LEU A 37 -21.83 4.07 -12.71
CA LEU A 37 -20.44 3.75 -12.43
C LEU A 37 -20.35 2.40 -11.70
N PRO A 38 -19.85 1.35 -12.36
CA PRO A 38 -19.43 0.14 -11.66
C PRO A 38 -18.25 0.46 -10.76
N LEU A 39 -18.38 0.19 -9.46
CA LEU A 39 -17.37 0.52 -8.47
C LEU A 39 -16.99 -0.72 -7.66
N SER A 40 -15.69 -0.94 -7.53
CA SER A 40 -15.11 -1.90 -6.60
C SER A 40 -14.11 -1.14 -5.75
N LEU A 41 -14.36 -1.08 -4.45
CA LEU A 41 -13.42 -0.53 -3.47
C LEU A 41 -12.90 -1.66 -2.61
N GLU A 42 -11.63 -1.58 -2.24
CA GLU A 42 -11.03 -2.41 -1.21
C GLU A 42 -11.56 -2.01 0.17
N PHE A 43 -11.25 -2.79 1.19
CA PHE A 43 -11.62 -2.45 2.57
C PHE A 43 -11.08 -1.06 2.94
N ALA A 44 -11.95 -0.19 3.47
CA ALA A 44 -11.66 1.21 3.77
C ALA A 44 -11.19 2.05 2.56
N GLY A 45 -11.34 1.55 1.34
CA GLY A 45 -11.01 2.28 0.12
C GLY A 45 -11.99 3.43 -0.15
N SER A 46 -11.49 4.48 -0.78
CA SER A 46 -12.27 5.65 -1.17
C SER A 46 -12.00 6.03 -2.63
N CYS A 47 -12.93 6.71 -3.24
CA CYS A 47 -12.71 7.41 -4.50
C CYS A 47 -13.47 8.74 -4.51
N VAL A 48 -12.95 9.70 -5.22
CA VAL A 48 -13.60 10.99 -5.41
C VAL A 48 -14.11 11.07 -6.85
N ILE A 49 -15.40 11.35 -6.98
CA ILE A 49 -16.05 11.55 -8.27
C ILE A 49 -16.61 12.96 -8.30
N PHE A 50 -16.39 13.67 -9.38
CA PHE A 50 -16.99 14.95 -9.63
C PHE A 50 -17.45 15.09 -11.10
N PHE A 51 -18.22 16.10 -11.37
CA PHE A 51 -18.81 16.36 -12.68
C PHE A 51 -18.42 17.75 -13.15
N THR A 52 -17.91 17.88 -14.38
CA THR A 52 -17.46 19.15 -14.92
C THR A 52 -17.51 19.18 -16.44
N ARG A 53 -17.70 20.38 -17.01
CA ARG A 53 -17.52 20.65 -18.43
C ARG A 53 -16.12 21.18 -18.76
N GLU A 54 -15.31 21.42 -17.75
CA GLU A 54 -13.94 21.89 -17.97
C GLU A 54 -13.13 20.82 -18.70
N ASP A 55 -12.32 21.27 -19.66
CA ASP A 55 -11.40 20.40 -20.39
C ASP A 55 -10.17 20.12 -19.51
N LEU A 56 -10.22 19.00 -18.82
CA LEU A 56 -9.16 18.57 -17.93
C LEU A 56 -8.19 17.65 -18.66
N HIS A 57 -6.91 17.79 -18.36
CA HIS A 57 -5.89 16.83 -18.78
C HIS A 57 -6.06 15.52 -18.01
N LEU A 58 -6.83 14.60 -18.61
CA LEU A 58 -7.15 13.32 -17.98
C LEU A 58 -5.98 12.35 -18.12
N ALA A 59 -5.48 11.88 -16.98
CA ALA A 59 -4.56 10.76 -16.95
C ALA A 59 -5.25 9.46 -17.42
N PRO A 60 -4.48 8.47 -17.90
CA PRO A 60 -5.02 7.12 -18.08
C PRO A 60 -5.69 6.62 -16.80
N ALA A 61 -6.79 5.89 -16.96
CA ALA A 61 -7.43 5.25 -15.80
C ALA A 61 -6.41 4.38 -15.04
N PRO A 62 -6.51 4.29 -13.70
CA PRO A 62 -5.67 3.38 -12.93
C PRO A 62 -5.74 1.97 -13.51
N LEU A 63 -4.60 1.29 -13.58
CA LEU A 63 -4.53 -0.08 -14.06
C LEU A 63 -5.28 -0.98 -13.08
N GLU A 64 -6.39 -1.56 -13.51
CA GLU A 64 -7.03 -2.64 -12.75
C GLU A 64 -6.14 -3.87 -12.80
N ALA A 65 -6.00 -4.58 -11.67
CA ALA A 65 -5.25 -5.81 -11.61
C ALA A 65 -5.94 -6.87 -12.49
N GLY A 66 -5.23 -7.34 -13.51
CA GLY A 66 -5.68 -8.39 -14.40
C GLY A 66 -5.43 -9.79 -13.83
N GLN A 67 -5.18 -10.77 -14.72
CA GLN A 67 -4.85 -12.14 -14.34
C GLN A 67 -3.47 -12.22 -13.63
N GLU A 68 -3.35 -13.01 -12.57
CA GLU A 68 -2.08 -13.33 -11.94
C GLU A 68 -1.17 -14.08 -12.92
N LEU A 69 0.05 -13.59 -13.08
CA LEU A 69 1.10 -14.20 -13.92
C LEU A 69 2.14 -14.93 -13.08
N LEU A 70 2.48 -14.39 -11.92
CA LEU A 70 3.50 -14.92 -11.03
C LEU A 70 3.22 -14.49 -9.60
N SER A 71 3.39 -15.41 -8.64
CA SER A 71 3.35 -15.11 -7.20
C SER A 71 4.76 -15.28 -6.59
N ILE A 72 5.24 -14.25 -5.87
CA ILE A 72 6.55 -14.23 -5.22
C ILE A 72 6.38 -14.69 -3.76
N LYS A 73 6.39 -16.00 -3.53
CA LYS A 73 6.05 -16.61 -2.24
C LYS A 73 7.23 -16.79 -1.29
N THR A 74 8.43 -16.95 -1.83
CA THR A 74 9.64 -17.35 -1.07
C THR A 74 10.85 -16.51 -1.45
N GLY A 75 11.96 -16.71 -0.75
CA GLY A 75 13.22 -16.01 -1.05
C GLY A 75 13.29 -14.61 -0.45
N TRP A 76 12.40 -14.30 0.51
CA TRP A 76 12.38 -13.02 1.17
C TRP A 76 13.43 -12.92 2.27
N SER A 77 14.05 -11.75 2.35
CA SER A 77 14.84 -11.30 3.50
C SER A 77 14.26 -10.02 4.07
N LEU A 78 14.50 -9.78 5.37
CA LEU A 78 14.00 -8.64 6.11
C LEU A 78 15.14 -8.02 6.93
N ARG A 79 15.22 -6.69 6.95
CA ARG A 79 16.04 -5.94 7.90
C ARG A 79 15.34 -4.65 8.34
N GLY A 80 15.46 -4.30 9.62
CA GLY A 80 15.13 -2.95 10.07
C GLY A 80 16.16 -1.97 9.52
N ILE A 81 15.71 -0.85 8.96
CA ILE A 81 16.59 0.20 8.42
C ILE A 81 16.49 1.50 9.22
N ARG A 82 15.35 1.75 9.85
CA ARG A 82 15.13 2.91 10.70
C ARG A 82 14.18 2.57 11.83
N SER A 83 14.48 3.01 13.04
CA SER A 83 13.61 2.85 14.22
C SER A 83 13.13 4.21 14.70
N TYR A 84 11.84 4.28 14.99
CA TYR A 84 11.17 5.44 15.57
C TYR A 84 10.86 5.15 17.02
N ARG A 85 11.39 5.96 17.93
CA ARG A 85 11.19 5.78 19.37
C ARG A 85 10.58 7.01 20.00
N ILE A 86 9.80 6.78 21.04
CA ILE A 86 9.24 7.85 21.86
C ILE A 86 10.22 8.08 23.03
N GLY A 87 10.96 9.16 22.94
CA GLY A 87 11.86 9.61 23.98
C GLY A 87 11.12 10.22 25.19
N LYS A 88 11.85 10.80 26.11
CA LYS A 88 11.25 11.46 27.29
C LYS A 88 10.51 12.75 26.96
N ARG A 89 10.96 13.51 25.98
CA ARG A 89 10.42 14.82 25.58
C ARG A 89 10.21 14.91 24.08
N ASP A 90 10.98 14.15 23.31
CA ASP A 90 11.07 14.25 21.88
C ASP A 90 10.89 12.88 21.24
N PHE A 91 10.75 12.92 19.95
CA PHE A 91 10.68 11.79 19.06
C PHE A 91 12.10 11.51 18.53
N GLU A 92 12.57 10.28 18.69
CA GLU A 92 13.92 9.86 18.30
C GLU A 92 13.86 8.96 17.06
N ILE A 93 14.76 9.19 16.12
CA ILE A 93 14.92 8.40 14.91
C ILE A 93 16.33 7.84 14.90
N ASP A 94 16.46 6.51 14.88
CA ASP A 94 17.73 5.82 14.79
C ASP A 94 17.85 5.12 13.43
N GLU A 95 18.93 5.39 12.71
CA GLU A 95 19.32 4.59 11.56
C GLU A 95 19.90 3.25 12.04
N LEU A 96 19.42 2.17 11.44
CA LEU A 96 19.81 0.81 11.83
C LEU A 96 20.70 0.19 10.77
N ASP A 97 21.92 -0.21 11.15
CA ASP A 97 22.82 -1.01 10.29
C ASP A 97 22.67 -2.50 10.60
N LYS A 98 21.49 -3.06 10.31
CA LYS A 98 21.23 -4.48 10.52
C LYS A 98 21.39 -5.27 9.22
N LYS A 99 22.02 -6.44 9.32
CA LYS A 99 22.10 -7.39 8.21
C LYS A 99 20.73 -7.99 7.91
N PRO A 100 20.39 -8.21 6.62
CA PRO A 100 19.17 -8.91 6.26
C PRO A 100 19.14 -10.33 6.82
N VAL A 101 17.99 -10.76 7.29
CA VAL A 101 17.74 -12.13 7.75
C VAL A 101 16.65 -12.78 6.90
N PRO A 102 16.68 -14.11 6.67
CA PRO A 102 15.59 -14.79 5.99
C PRO A 102 14.25 -14.52 6.67
N ALA A 103 13.22 -14.24 5.89
CA ALA A 103 11.90 -13.91 6.39
C ALA A 103 10.78 -14.58 5.60
N ARG A 104 9.59 -14.58 6.19
CA ARG A 104 8.32 -14.89 5.51
C ARG A 104 7.49 -13.62 5.48
N LEU A 105 6.60 -13.53 4.51
CA LEU A 105 5.58 -12.49 4.49
C LEU A 105 4.65 -12.66 5.70
N GLY A 106 4.17 -11.55 6.26
CA GLY A 106 3.31 -11.50 7.42
C GLY A 106 3.81 -10.50 8.47
N ASP A 107 3.38 -10.73 9.70
CA ASP A 107 3.72 -9.88 10.83
C ASP A 107 5.21 -9.99 11.19
N TRP A 108 5.91 -8.88 11.14
CA TRP A 108 7.33 -8.78 11.44
C TRP A 108 7.66 -8.63 12.91
N THR A 109 6.67 -8.49 13.80
CA THR A 109 6.90 -8.30 15.23
C THR A 109 7.70 -9.45 15.85
N ARG A 110 7.62 -10.64 15.27
CA ARG A 110 8.42 -11.80 15.67
C ARG A 110 9.91 -11.65 15.33
N SER A 111 10.24 -10.92 14.27
CA SER A 111 11.61 -10.75 13.77
C SER A 111 12.27 -9.47 14.26
N LEU A 112 11.50 -8.37 14.38
CA LEU A 112 12.01 -7.05 14.71
C LEU A 112 11.69 -6.61 16.15
N GLY A 113 10.75 -7.28 16.81
CA GLY A 113 10.27 -6.93 18.16
C GLY A 113 8.85 -6.37 18.13
N LYS A 114 8.11 -6.59 19.24
CA LYS A 114 6.73 -6.11 19.40
C LYS A 114 6.65 -4.58 19.47
N ASP A 115 7.71 -3.95 19.94
CA ASP A 115 7.86 -2.50 20.09
C ASP A 115 8.41 -1.81 18.84
N PHE A 116 8.82 -2.57 17.81
CA PHE A 116 9.41 -1.98 16.62
C PHE A 116 8.41 -1.09 15.89
N SER A 117 8.74 0.19 15.81
CA SER A 117 8.10 1.20 14.97
C SER A 117 9.17 1.82 14.09
N GLY A 118 8.92 1.90 12.78
CA GLY A 118 9.93 2.40 11.86
C GLY A 118 9.81 1.82 10.45
N ASP A 119 10.94 1.81 9.77
CA ASP A 119 11.07 1.33 8.40
C ASP A 119 11.82 0.01 8.38
N ALA A 120 11.30 -0.96 7.64
CA ALA A 120 11.98 -2.22 7.39
C ALA A 120 11.97 -2.56 5.89
N GLU A 121 13.11 -3.04 5.40
CA GLU A 121 13.30 -3.44 4.00
C GLU A 121 13.06 -4.94 3.86
N TYR A 122 12.08 -5.29 3.02
CA TYR A 122 11.95 -6.62 2.44
C TYR A 122 12.67 -6.65 1.10
N SER A 123 13.44 -7.71 0.86
CA SER A 123 14.10 -7.95 -0.43
C SER A 123 13.84 -9.37 -0.89
N ALA A 124 13.58 -9.54 -2.19
CA ALA A 124 13.46 -10.85 -2.82
C ALA A 124 14.11 -10.84 -4.21
N GLU A 125 14.73 -11.96 -4.57
CA GLU A 125 15.10 -12.26 -5.94
C GLU A 125 14.13 -13.31 -6.48
N PHE A 126 13.65 -13.09 -7.70
CA PHE A 126 12.76 -14.02 -8.36
C PHE A 126 13.10 -14.16 -9.83
N GLU A 127 12.82 -15.32 -10.38
CA GLU A 127 13.00 -15.59 -11.81
C GLU A 127 11.65 -15.58 -12.53
N CYS A 128 11.63 -15.06 -13.74
CA CYS A 128 10.46 -15.17 -14.58
C CYS A 128 10.80 -15.51 -16.03
N GLY A 129 9.85 -16.19 -16.69
CA GLY A 129 9.92 -16.51 -18.11
C GLY A 129 9.65 -15.28 -18.99
N GLY A 130 10.01 -15.40 -20.28
CA GLY A 130 9.81 -14.32 -21.25
C GLY A 130 8.36 -13.86 -21.35
N VAL A 131 7.41 -14.79 -21.39
CA VAL A 131 5.96 -14.48 -21.47
C VAL A 131 5.48 -13.65 -20.26
N VAL A 132 5.96 -13.99 -19.05
CA VAL A 132 5.62 -13.20 -17.84
C VAL A 132 6.21 -11.81 -17.95
N ALA A 133 7.47 -11.67 -18.37
CA ALA A 133 8.13 -10.37 -18.52
C ALA A 133 7.42 -9.46 -19.55
N GLU A 134 7.00 -10.02 -20.68
CA GLU A 134 6.29 -9.28 -21.73
C GLU A 134 4.87 -8.86 -21.32
N CYS A 135 4.17 -9.71 -20.57
CA CYS A 135 2.78 -9.50 -20.16
C CYS A 135 2.64 -8.77 -18.81
N ALA A 136 3.72 -8.61 -18.05
CA ALA A 136 3.71 -7.94 -16.76
C ALA A 136 3.21 -6.49 -16.87
N GLY A 137 2.17 -6.17 -16.12
CA GLY A 137 1.56 -4.83 -16.10
C GLY A 137 1.63 -4.18 -14.73
N VAL A 138 1.29 -4.94 -13.69
CA VAL A 138 1.16 -4.44 -12.33
C VAL A 138 1.87 -5.38 -11.35
N LEU A 139 2.62 -4.80 -10.42
CA LEU A 139 3.07 -5.44 -9.20
C LEU A 139 2.03 -5.13 -8.11
N ASP A 140 1.37 -6.16 -7.62
CA ASP A 140 0.41 -6.08 -6.53
C ASP A 140 1.06 -6.65 -5.27
N LEU A 141 1.08 -5.86 -4.19
CA LEU A 141 1.67 -6.27 -2.93
C LEU A 141 0.67 -6.92 -1.98
N GLY A 142 -0.64 -6.93 -2.35
CA GLY A 142 -1.68 -7.39 -1.45
C GLY A 142 -1.80 -6.49 -0.22
N GLU A 143 -1.74 -7.09 0.97
CA GLU A 143 -1.86 -6.35 2.23
C GLU A 143 -0.48 -5.87 2.71
N VAL A 144 -0.39 -4.56 3.00
CA VAL A 144 0.77 -3.90 3.61
C VAL A 144 0.31 -3.13 4.85
N ARG A 145 1.04 -3.18 5.93
CA ARG A 145 0.77 -2.43 7.16
C ARG A 145 1.98 -1.58 7.55
N TYR A 146 2.04 -0.23 7.18
CA TYR A 146 0.88 0.50 6.64
C TYR A 146 1.24 1.24 5.35
N ALA A 147 2.43 1.75 5.22
CA ALA A 147 2.91 2.43 4.02
C ALA A 147 4.07 1.67 3.39
N CYS A 148 4.31 1.87 2.11
CA CYS A 148 5.45 1.25 1.45
C CYS A 148 6.10 2.16 0.41
N GLN A 149 7.39 1.89 0.15
CA GLN A 149 8.13 2.36 -1.01
C GLN A 149 8.69 1.15 -1.75
N VAL A 150 8.56 1.15 -3.06
CA VAL A 150 8.88 -0.02 -3.88
C VAL A 150 9.93 0.29 -4.93
N SER A 151 10.89 -0.60 -5.11
CA SER A 151 11.80 -0.56 -6.25
C SER A 151 11.96 -1.93 -6.89
N LEU A 152 12.00 -1.97 -8.21
CA LEU A 152 12.19 -3.16 -9.02
C LEU A 152 13.39 -2.99 -9.94
N ASN A 153 14.35 -3.92 -9.87
CA ASN A 153 15.57 -3.88 -10.67
C ASN A 153 16.37 -2.56 -10.55
N GLY A 154 16.31 -1.92 -9.37
CA GLY A 154 16.96 -0.65 -9.08
C GLY A 154 16.16 0.58 -9.51
N LYS A 155 15.01 0.42 -10.17
CA LYS A 155 14.11 1.53 -10.50
C LYS A 155 13.10 1.75 -9.39
N ASP A 156 13.01 2.98 -8.88
CA ASP A 156 11.97 3.39 -7.92
C ASP A 156 10.61 3.43 -8.62
N LEU A 157 9.62 2.77 -8.02
CA LEU A 157 8.24 2.73 -8.49
C LEU A 157 7.34 3.70 -7.73
N GLY A 158 7.86 4.33 -6.68
CA GLY A 158 7.12 5.28 -5.85
C GLY A 158 6.71 4.72 -4.50
N LYS A 159 5.81 5.45 -3.84
CA LYS A 159 5.30 5.18 -2.48
C LYS A 159 3.80 5.04 -2.51
N SER A 160 3.25 4.28 -1.56
CA SER A 160 1.82 4.26 -1.25
C SER A 160 1.60 4.13 0.24
N ALA A 161 0.58 4.84 0.77
CA ALA A 161 0.19 4.82 2.18
C ALA A 161 -1.16 4.12 2.42
N TRP A 162 -1.83 3.65 1.37
CA TRP A 162 -3.12 2.96 1.43
C TRP A 162 -3.37 2.05 0.22
N GLN A 163 -4.37 1.23 0.32
CA GLN A 163 -4.79 0.29 -0.72
C GLN A 163 -5.44 1.00 -1.93
N PRO A 164 -5.25 0.42 -3.13
CA PRO A 164 -4.49 -0.79 -3.44
C PRO A 164 -2.98 -0.52 -3.53
N PHE A 165 -2.17 -1.38 -2.90
CA PHE A 165 -0.71 -1.30 -3.00
C PHE A 165 -0.23 -1.91 -4.31
N SER A 166 -0.48 -1.20 -5.40
CA SER A 166 -0.27 -1.65 -6.78
C SER A 166 0.60 -0.67 -7.54
N PHE A 167 1.62 -1.20 -8.22
CA PHE A 167 2.64 -0.40 -8.91
C PHE A 167 2.76 -0.83 -10.37
N PRO A 168 2.80 0.12 -11.34
CA PRO A 168 2.99 -0.21 -12.75
C PRO A 168 4.40 -0.75 -12.98
N VAL A 169 4.50 -1.93 -13.61
CA VAL A 169 5.78 -2.60 -13.89
C VAL A 169 5.96 -3.00 -15.35
N LYS A 170 5.12 -2.46 -16.24
CA LYS A 170 5.23 -2.73 -17.68
C LYS A 170 6.62 -2.35 -18.21
N GLY A 171 7.30 -3.32 -18.84
CA GLY A 171 8.65 -3.13 -19.39
C GLY A 171 9.78 -3.09 -18.34
N LEU A 172 9.48 -3.29 -17.05
CA LEU A 172 10.47 -3.28 -15.97
C LEU A 172 10.84 -4.68 -15.47
N VAL A 173 9.92 -5.63 -15.60
CA VAL A 173 10.19 -7.05 -15.33
C VAL A 173 11.03 -7.62 -16.46
N LYS A 174 12.12 -8.31 -16.12
CA LYS A 174 13.07 -8.88 -17.08
C LYS A 174 12.91 -10.41 -17.15
N LYS A 175 13.14 -11.01 -18.31
CA LYS A 175 13.34 -12.46 -18.40
C LYS A 175 14.55 -12.85 -17.56
N GLY A 176 14.43 -13.93 -16.77
CA GLY A 176 15.45 -14.38 -15.82
C GLY A 176 15.33 -13.67 -14.47
N LYS A 177 16.47 -13.34 -13.86
CA LYS A 177 16.54 -12.80 -12.50
C LYS A 177 16.03 -11.36 -12.40
N ASN A 178 15.19 -11.13 -11.41
CA ASN A 178 14.69 -9.82 -11.01
C ASN A 178 14.93 -9.63 -9.52
N ARG A 179 15.16 -8.38 -9.12
CA ARG A 179 15.34 -7.98 -7.71
C ARG A 179 14.26 -6.99 -7.31
N LEU A 180 13.48 -7.35 -6.31
CA LEU A 180 12.43 -6.54 -5.72
C LEU A 180 12.85 -6.09 -4.32
N LYS A 181 12.68 -4.80 -4.03
CA LYS A 181 12.83 -4.20 -2.72
C LYS A 181 11.55 -3.47 -2.34
N ILE A 182 11.10 -3.68 -1.12
CA ILE A 182 9.91 -3.03 -0.56
C ILE A 182 10.29 -2.54 0.83
N ILE A 183 10.31 -1.23 1.02
CA ILE A 183 10.43 -0.63 2.34
C ILE A 183 9.01 -0.48 2.87
N VAL A 184 8.74 -1.08 4.01
CA VAL A 184 7.46 -0.94 4.71
C VAL A 184 7.67 -0.08 5.93
N THR A 185 6.80 0.90 6.12
CA THR A 185 6.75 1.78 7.28
C THR A 185 5.49 1.47 8.08
N ASN A 186 5.63 1.14 9.36
CA ASN A 186 4.48 1.02 10.25
C ASN A 186 4.22 2.32 11.03
N THR A 187 3.24 2.28 11.91
CA THR A 187 2.88 3.41 12.77
C THR A 187 3.62 3.34 14.10
N LEU A 188 3.57 4.44 14.88
CA LEU A 188 4.06 4.48 16.25
C LEU A 188 3.21 3.67 17.24
N ALA A 189 2.12 3.07 16.80
CA ALA A 189 1.21 2.33 17.67
C ALA A 189 1.95 1.25 18.49
N ASN A 190 2.92 0.53 17.88
CA ASN A 190 3.70 -0.48 18.57
C ASN A 190 4.50 0.10 19.74
N GLN A 191 5.07 1.30 19.59
CA GLN A 191 5.76 2.00 20.66
C GLN A 191 4.78 2.45 21.76
N PHE A 192 3.63 3.00 21.39
CA PHE A 192 2.62 3.44 22.36
C PHE A 192 2.11 2.30 23.22
N VAL A 193 1.85 1.16 22.62
CA VAL A 193 1.32 -0.01 23.32
C VAL A 193 2.36 -0.63 24.26
N THR A 194 3.58 -0.85 23.77
CA THR A 194 4.60 -1.61 24.52
C THR A 194 5.31 -0.77 25.56
N THR A 195 5.51 0.53 25.31
CA THR A 195 6.21 1.43 26.25
C THR A 195 5.28 2.04 27.30
N ARG A 196 3.98 1.75 27.24
CA ARG A 196 2.96 2.28 28.16
C ARG A 196 3.00 3.82 28.23
N VAL A 197 3.28 4.48 27.10
CA VAL A 197 3.43 5.95 27.05
C VAL A 197 2.14 6.64 27.53
N PHE A 198 0.98 6.07 27.24
CA PHE A 198 -0.30 6.62 27.68
C PHE A 198 -0.40 6.63 29.22
N ASP A 199 0.18 5.66 29.92
CA ASP A 199 0.18 5.66 31.38
C ASP A 199 0.99 6.83 31.95
N ARG A 200 2.06 7.27 31.25
CA ARG A 200 2.88 8.42 31.66
C ARG A 200 2.17 9.76 31.45
N TYR A 201 1.31 9.87 30.47
CA TYR A 201 0.59 11.10 30.14
C TYR A 201 -0.83 11.14 30.69
N ARG A 202 -1.30 10.04 31.28
CA ARG A 202 -2.69 9.90 31.76
C ARG A 202 -3.10 11.01 32.72
N GLU A 203 -2.21 11.43 33.60
CA GLU A 203 -2.44 12.50 34.57
C GLU A 203 -2.49 13.89 33.96
N ASN A 204 -1.91 14.06 32.76
CA ASN A 204 -1.81 15.33 32.05
C ASN A 204 -2.89 15.51 30.97
N VAL A 205 -3.70 14.50 30.71
CA VAL A 205 -4.78 14.58 29.73
C VAL A 205 -5.98 15.30 30.35
N ILE A 206 -6.20 16.54 29.95
CA ILE A 206 -7.35 17.36 30.36
C ILE A 206 -8.51 17.12 29.39
N GLY A 207 -9.69 16.84 29.93
CA GLY A 207 -10.92 16.72 29.15
C GLY A 207 -11.66 15.37 29.31
N PRO A 208 -12.70 15.12 28.53
CA PRO A 208 -13.56 13.95 28.70
C PRO A 208 -12.85 12.61 28.46
N TYR A 209 -11.69 12.62 27.81
CA TYR A 209 -10.93 11.42 27.44
C TYR A 209 -9.99 10.90 28.54
N HIS A 210 -9.74 11.65 29.60
CA HIS A 210 -8.83 11.23 30.69
C HIS A 210 -9.30 9.97 31.44
N LYS A 211 -10.59 9.64 31.35
CA LYS A 211 -11.19 8.45 31.98
C LYS A 211 -11.28 7.25 31.03
N ILE A 212 -10.97 7.41 29.76
CA ILE A 212 -11.02 6.34 28.78
C ILE A 212 -9.74 5.52 28.93
N ALA A 213 -9.88 4.28 29.43
CA ALA A 213 -8.81 3.32 29.37
C ALA A 213 -8.61 2.91 27.90
N LEU A 214 -7.54 3.39 27.28
CA LEU A 214 -7.13 2.93 25.95
C LEU A 214 -6.45 1.57 26.15
N ASN A 215 -7.22 0.50 26.08
CA ASN A 215 -6.71 -0.85 26.13
C ASN A 215 -6.32 -1.28 24.71
N PHE A 216 -5.04 -1.11 24.36
CA PHE A 216 -4.49 -1.70 23.15
C PHE A 216 -3.88 -3.06 23.53
N GLU A 217 -4.37 -4.11 22.90
CA GLU A 217 -3.72 -5.41 22.99
C GLU A 217 -2.45 -5.41 22.12
N PRO A 218 -1.26 -5.71 22.67
CA PRO A 218 -0.01 -5.70 21.91
C PRO A 218 -0.05 -6.56 20.64
N ASP A 219 -0.80 -7.65 20.66
CA ASP A 219 -0.94 -8.55 19.53
C ASP A 219 -1.94 -8.02 18.48
N SER A 220 -2.67 -6.93 18.76
CA SER A 220 -3.58 -6.28 17.82
C SER A 220 -2.89 -5.28 16.87
N MET A 221 -1.57 -5.08 16.99
CA MET A 221 -0.77 -4.15 16.19
C MET A 221 0.20 -4.87 15.23
N PRO A 222 -0.26 -5.84 14.44
CA PRO A 222 0.58 -6.53 13.47
C PRO A 222 1.07 -5.55 12.41
N SER A 223 2.33 -5.70 12.01
CA SER A 223 3.00 -4.79 11.09
C SER A 223 3.83 -5.57 10.07
N GLY A 224 3.97 -5.05 8.85
CA GLY A 224 4.82 -5.67 7.84
C GLY A 224 4.16 -5.82 6.48
N LEU A 225 4.78 -6.65 5.65
CA LEU A 225 4.29 -7.04 4.33
C LEU A 225 3.59 -8.39 4.44
N PHE A 226 2.26 -8.40 4.34
CA PHE A 226 1.45 -9.62 4.46
C PHE A 226 1.26 -10.32 3.12
N GLY A 227 1.25 -9.56 2.01
CA GLY A 227 1.06 -10.11 0.68
C GLY A 227 -0.41 -10.48 0.37
N PRO A 228 -0.64 -11.36 -0.61
CA PRO A 228 0.37 -11.98 -1.47
C PRO A 228 1.01 -10.99 -2.44
N VAL A 229 2.33 -11.13 -2.69
CA VAL A 229 3.05 -10.31 -3.67
C VAL A 229 2.99 -10.98 -5.03
N ARG A 230 2.44 -10.27 -6.04
CA ARG A 230 2.11 -10.86 -7.34
C ARG A 230 2.47 -9.93 -8.50
N ILE A 231 2.86 -10.54 -9.61
CA ILE A 231 2.92 -9.88 -10.92
C ILE A 231 1.61 -10.19 -11.65
N MET A 232 0.89 -9.14 -12.02
CA MET A 232 -0.40 -9.22 -12.69
C MET A 232 -0.28 -8.77 -14.14
N ARG A 233 -1.11 -9.37 -15.01
CA ARG A 233 -1.22 -8.96 -16.41
C ARG A 233 -1.81 -7.56 -16.52
N CYS A 234 -1.35 -6.80 -17.52
CA CYS A 234 -2.02 -5.55 -17.88
C CYS A 234 -3.41 -5.85 -18.47
N PRO A 235 -4.49 -5.23 -17.99
CA PRO A 235 -5.80 -5.36 -18.61
C PRO A 235 -5.73 -4.86 -20.06
N GLY A 236 -6.28 -5.60 -21.00
CA GLY A 236 -6.32 -5.21 -22.42
C GLY A 236 -5.14 -5.68 -23.28
N SER A 237 -4.16 -6.37 -22.75
CA SER A 237 -3.18 -7.11 -23.55
C SER A 237 -3.70 -8.52 -23.86
N ALA A 238 -4.80 -8.58 -24.63
CA ALA A 238 -5.26 -9.84 -25.20
C ALA A 238 -4.34 -10.23 -26.36
N LYS A 239 -3.68 -11.35 -26.28
CA LYS A 239 -3.53 -12.34 -27.33
C LYS A 239 -3.76 -13.69 -26.72
#